data_17ff67db8639848197523fc2bb356ac0
#
_entry.id   17ff67db8639848197523fc2bb356ac0
#
_cell.length_a   1.000
_cell.length_b   1.000
_cell.length_c   1.000
_cell.angle_alpha   90.00
_cell.angle_beta   90.00
_cell.angle_gamma   90.00
#
_symmetry.space_group_name_H-M   'P 1'
#
loop_
_entity.id
_entity.type
_entity.pdbx_description
1 polymer ?
#
loop_
_entity_poly.entity_id
_entity_poly.type
_entity_poly.pdbx_seq_one_letter_code
_entity_poly.pdbx_strand_id
1 'polypeptide(L)'
;DDDNSLPIEEKIAGSYKGTLDIMMYSDGTSDGVEIAKNFPQKVYLYKVNDETIKMELKNLSVIGLDFGTIAIDEAVVIENGDSYSFTGEQELDLTDKNLGKCNVKVVGEVKNDKMILNIEVAVPAPLNQTVKVTFAGNRLTGGESTAADITAFTFAEGMGGNSAVIIQPQINGTDITFMVADTTGTETLKTLIPTIAVSEKATVMPASGVAQDFSGKVTYTVIAEDGTQQVYTVSIVQTMSYYDFESWVFHSAEATDDEGNIVPSDLDYYDPAGWATSNSALVLLKGLLSACPMDAVGVGEADGRSGKGARLVSNDSKGMYMLTVVPKVTAASLFLGEFVVDMGNTLKSTH
;
A
#
# COMPACT_ATOMS: atom_id res chain seq x y z
N ASP A 1 3.11 -17.95 -61.57
CA ASP A 1 3.39 -16.84 -60.65
C ASP A 1 3.15 -17.38 -59.26
N ASP A 2 4.26 -17.81 -58.59
CA ASP A 2 4.19 -18.15 -57.18
C ASP A 2 4.00 -16.88 -56.39
N ASP A 3 2.77 -16.55 -56.05
CA ASP A 3 2.46 -15.52 -55.08
C ASP A 3 2.88 -16.06 -53.67
N ASN A 4 4.16 -15.89 -53.39
CA ASN A 4 4.78 -16.25 -52.12
C ASN A 4 4.51 -15.15 -51.04
N SER A 5 3.40 -14.42 -51.17
CA SER A 5 2.96 -13.50 -50.14
C SER A 5 2.35 -14.31 -49.01
N LEU A 6 2.82 -14.06 -47.77
CA LEU A 6 2.21 -14.63 -46.57
C LEU A 6 0.73 -14.20 -46.53
N PRO A 7 -0.19 -15.09 -46.09
CA PRO A 7 -1.58 -14.74 -45.87
C PRO A 7 -1.71 -13.50 -44.98
N ILE A 8 -2.74 -12.69 -45.20
CA ILE A 8 -2.99 -11.44 -44.43
C ILE A 8 -2.95 -11.67 -42.91
N GLU A 9 -3.50 -12.78 -42.48
CA GLU A 9 -3.52 -13.14 -41.06
C GLU A 9 -2.12 -13.42 -40.48
N GLU A 10 -1.19 -13.95 -41.26
CA GLU A 10 0.18 -14.12 -40.79
C GLU A 10 0.92 -12.79 -40.72
N LYS A 11 0.46 -11.82 -41.51
CA LYS A 11 1.03 -10.47 -41.51
C LYS A 11 0.60 -9.62 -40.35
N ILE A 12 -0.64 -9.77 -39.84
CA ILE A 12 -1.21 -8.90 -38.80
C ILE A 12 -1.70 -9.63 -37.55
N ALA A 13 -2.00 -10.94 -37.61
CA ALA A 13 -2.41 -11.68 -36.41
C ALA A 13 -1.28 -11.73 -35.39
N GLY A 14 -1.65 -11.69 -34.11
CA GLY A 14 -0.71 -11.73 -33.01
C GLY A 14 -1.17 -10.85 -31.85
N SER A 15 -0.25 -10.71 -30.89
CA SER A 15 -0.46 -9.85 -29.72
C SER A 15 0.31 -8.55 -29.89
N TYR A 16 -0.32 -7.45 -29.55
CA TYR A 16 0.27 -6.11 -29.61
C TYR A 16 0.29 -5.53 -28.20
N LYS A 17 1.46 -5.09 -27.75
CA LYS A 17 1.63 -4.40 -26.47
C LYS A 17 1.72 -2.90 -26.73
N GLY A 18 0.95 -2.12 -25.99
CA GLY A 18 0.93 -0.67 -26.13
C GLY A 18 0.19 0.01 -25.01
N THR A 19 -0.35 1.18 -25.30
CA THR A 19 -1.11 2.00 -24.35
C THR A 19 -2.43 2.44 -24.93
N LEU A 20 -3.42 2.64 -24.04
CA LEU A 20 -4.72 3.22 -24.32
C LEU A 20 -4.76 4.66 -23.81
N ASP A 21 -5.36 5.54 -24.62
CA ASP A 21 -5.91 6.82 -24.18
C ASP A 21 -7.44 6.71 -24.25
N ILE A 22 -8.14 7.04 -23.17
CA ILE A 22 -9.59 6.88 -23.05
C ILE A 22 -10.23 8.22 -22.73
N MET A 23 -11.16 8.63 -23.59
CA MET A 23 -11.97 9.85 -23.45
C MET A 23 -13.45 9.48 -23.39
N MET A 24 -14.20 10.11 -22.51
CA MET A 24 -15.64 9.94 -22.37
C MET A 24 -16.38 11.23 -22.70
N TYR A 25 -17.42 11.11 -23.49
CA TYR A 25 -18.27 12.24 -23.92
C TYR A 25 -19.69 11.98 -23.46
N SER A 26 -20.30 12.98 -22.83
CA SER A 26 -21.73 12.96 -22.54
C SER A 26 -22.52 13.39 -23.77
N ASP A 27 -23.78 12.91 -23.88
CA ASP A 27 -24.64 13.24 -24.98
C ASP A 27 -24.79 14.76 -25.18
N GLY A 28 -24.65 15.20 -26.42
CA GLY A 28 -24.75 16.62 -26.80
C GLY A 28 -23.56 17.52 -26.40
N THR A 29 -22.47 16.95 -25.87
CA THR A 29 -21.27 17.70 -25.50
C THR A 29 -20.11 17.43 -26.46
N SER A 30 -19.33 18.48 -26.80
CA SER A 30 -18.07 18.36 -27.54
C SER A 30 -16.86 18.17 -26.60
N ASP A 31 -17.03 18.48 -25.30
CA ASP A 31 -15.96 18.45 -24.32
C ASP A 31 -15.89 17.08 -23.69
N GLY A 32 -14.83 16.33 -23.99
CA GLY A 32 -14.56 15.01 -23.43
C GLY A 32 -13.85 15.11 -22.09
N VAL A 33 -14.12 14.13 -21.23
CA VAL A 33 -13.39 13.90 -19.98
C VAL A 33 -12.34 12.82 -20.21
N GLU A 34 -11.07 13.11 -19.90
CA GLU A 34 -9.99 12.13 -19.94
C GLU A 34 -10.20 11.14 -18.79
N ILE A 35 -10.40 9.88 -19.13
CA ILE A 35 -10.57 8.77 -18.16
C ILE A 35 -9.24 8.09 -17.88
N ALA A 36 -8.43 7.90 -18.91
CA ALA A 36 -7.09 7.34 -18.77
C ALA A 36 -6.18 7.85 -19.89
N LYS A 37 -4.90 7.95 -19.60
CA LYS A 37 -3.85 8.29 -20.55
C LYS A 37 -2.65 7.38 -20.39
N ASN A 38 -2.10 6.93 -21.53
CA ASN A 38 -0.97 6.00 -21.57
C ASN A 38 -1.22 4.74 -20.72
N PHE A 39 -2.47 4.28 -20.64
CA PHE A 39 -2.84 3.11 -19.85
C PHE A 39 -2.34 1.82 -20.53
N PRO A 40 -1.46 1.03 -19.91
CA PRO A 40 -0.88 -0.15 -20.54
C PRO A 40 -1.93 -1.21 -20.85
N GLN A 41 -1.91 -1.72 -22.07
CA GLN A 41 -2.85 -2.74 -22.53
C GLN A 41 -2.25 -3.61 -23.61
N LYS A 42 -2.77 -4.85 -23.74
CA LYS A 42 -2.55 -5.73 -24.88
C LYS A 42 -3.80 -5.78 -25.74
N VAL A 43 -3.58 -5.80 -27.05
CA VAL A 43 -4.63 -6.09 -28.04
C VAL A 43 -4.24 -7.36 -28.79
N TYR A 44 -5.21 -8.25 -28.98
CA TYR A 44 -5.03 -9.52 -29.65
C TYR A 44 -5.78 -9.50 -30.97
N LEU A 45 -5.09 -9.88 -32.06
CA LEU A 45 -5.68 -10.10 -33.36
C LEU A 45 -5.57 -11.58 -33.70
N TYR A 46 -6.70 -12.22 -34.03
CA TYR A 46 -6.77 -13.62 -34.40
C TYR A 46 -7.30 -13.74 -35.82
N LYS A 47 -6.75 -14.68 -36.60
CA LYS A 47 -7.34 -15.05 -37.86
C LYS A 47 -8.71 -15.67 -37.66
N VAL A 48 -9.68 -15.21 -38.45
CA VAL A 48 -10.99 -15.86 -38.61
C VAL A 48 -11.02 -16.58 -39.98
N ASN A 49 -10.73 -15.84 -41.05
CA ASN A 49 -10.61 -16.35 -42.42
C ASN A 49 -9.70 -15.39 -43.23
N ASP A 50 -9.60 -15.59 -44.54
CA ASP A 50 -8.68 -14.82 -45.39
C ASP A 50 -9.03 -13.32 -45.53
N GLU A 51 -10.22 -12.91 -45.11
CA GLU A 51 -10.71 -11.53 -45.22
C GLU A 51 -11.01 -10.88 -43.86
N THR A 52 -11.12 -11.68 -42.78
CA THR A 52 -11.54 -11.18 -41.49
C THR A 52 -10.64 -11.66 -40.35
N ILE A 53 -10.54 -10.79 -39.35
CA ILE A 53 -9.87 -11.06 -38.07
C ILE A 53 -10.84 -10.85 -36.93
N LYS A 54 -10.57 -11.51 -35.79
CA LYS A 54 -11.14 -11.18 -34.50
C LYS A 54 -10.18 -10.29 -33.74
N MET A 55 -10.70 -9.20 -33.15
CA MET A 55 -9.95 -8.33 -32.27
C MET A 55 -10.45 -8.48 -30.82
N GLU A 56 -9.54 -8.57 -29.86
CA GLU A 56 -9.86 -8.62 -28.44
C GLU A 56 -8.99 -7.70 -27.60
N LEU A 57 -9.63 -6.95 -26.69
CA LEU A 57 -9.02 -6.39 -25.48
C LEU A 57 -9.52 -7.21 -24.29
N LYS A 58 -8.63 -7.93 -23.64
CA LYS A 58 -9.00 -8.81 -22.51
C LYS A 58 -8.87 -8.08 -21.19
N ASN A 59 -9.82 -8.32 -20.28
CA ASN A 59 -9.79 -7.85 -18.90
C ASN A 59 -9.53 -6.34 -18.79
N LEU A 60 -10.22 -5.56 -19.62
CA LEU A 60 -10.11 -4.11 -19.57
C LEU A 60 -10.75 -3.58 -18.28
N SER A 61 -9.90 -3.08 -17.37
CA SER A 61 -10.33 -2.43 -16.14
C SER A 61 -9.54 -1.14 -15.97
N VAL A 62 -10.25 -0.01 -15.90
CA VAL A 62 -9.65 1.33 -15.84
C VAL A 62 -10.35 2.14 -14.76
N ILE A 63 -9.57 2.72 -13.85
CA ILE A 63 -10.07 3.57 -12.75
C ILE A 63 -11.20 2.90 -11.95
N GLY A 64 -11.05 1.61 -11.65
CA GLY A 64 -12.06 0.84 -10.89
C GLY A 64 -13.32 0.47 -11.69
N LEU A 65 -13.39 0.81 -12.98
CA LEU A 65 -14.43 0.36 -13.90
C LEU A 65 -13.96 -0.89 -14.64
N ASP A 66 -14.65 -1.99 -14.44
CA ASP A 66 -14.39 -3.26 -15.11
C ASP A 66 -15.28 -3.38 -16.34
N PHE A 67 -14.69 -3.29 -17.53
CA PHE A 67 -15.37 -3.50 -18.81
C PHE A 67 -15.30 -4.95 -19.29
N GLY A 68 -14.52 -5.80 -18.64
CA GLY A 68 -14.30 -7.17 -19.07
C GLY A 68 -13.53 -7.27 -20.39
N THR A 69 -13.95 -8.18 -21.26
CA THR A 69 -13.35 -8.36 -22.59
C THR A 69 -14.17 -7.63 -23.65
N ILE A 70 -13.55 -6.70 -24.34
CA ILE A 70 -14.11 -6.04 -25.53
C ILE A 70 -13.64 -6.80 -26.75
N ALA A 71 -14.56 -7.37 -27.49
CA ALA A 71 -14.26 -8.19 -28.67
C ALA A 71 -15.07 -7.73 -29.88
N ILE A 72 -14.45 -7.82 -31.05
CA ILE A 72 -15.10 -7.76 -32.36
C ILE A 72 -14.75 -9.07 -33.06
N ASP A 73 -15.75 -9.93 -33.28
CA ASP A 73 -15.52 -11.29 -33.74
C ASP A 73 -15.16 -11.34 -35.24
N GLU A 74 -15.66 -10.38 -36.03
CA GLU A 74 -15.39 -10.31 -37.46
C GLU A 74 -15.10 -8.85 -37.85
N ALA A 75 -13.81 -8.51 -37.97
CA ALA A 75 -13.38 -7.23 -38.53
C ALA A 75 -12.79 -7.47 -39.93
N VAL A 76 -13.32 -6.75 -40.92
CA VAL A 76 -12.87 -6.87 -42.32
C VAL A 76 -11.52 -6.22 -42.51
N VAL A 77 -10.58 -6.93 -43.12
CA VAL A 77 -9.20 -6.49 -43.37
C VAL A 77 -9.06 -6.07 -44.83
N ILE A 78 -8.39 -4.93 -45.06
CA ILE A 78 -8.04 -4.41 -46.37
C ILE A 78 -6.54 -4.18 -46.41
N GLU A 79 -5.86 -4.77 -47.39
CA GLU A 79 -4.47 -4.53 -47.69
C GLU A 79 -4.29 -3.21 -48.49
N ASN A 80 -3.43 -2.32 -47.98
CA ASN A 80 -3.12 -1.04 -48.58
C ASN A 80 -1.59 -0.91 -48.78
N GLY A 81 -1.05 -1.66 -49.76
CA GLY A 81 0.37 -1.67 -50.01
C GLY A 81 1.15 -2.35 -48.85
N ASP A 82 1.86 -1.55 -48.07
CA ASP A 82 2.66 -2.04 -46.93
C ASP A 82 1.93 -1.88 -45.58
N SER A 83 0.65 -1.53 -45.59
CA SER A 83 -0.20 -1.44 -44.40
C SER A 83 -1.48 -2.24 -44.56
N TYR A 84 -2.10 -2.58 -43.43
CA TYR A 84 -3.35 -3.31 -43.32
C TYR A 84 -4.31 -2.53 -42.46
N SER A 85 -5.45 -2.13 -43.02
CA SER A 85 -6.54 -1.52 -42.24
C SER A 85 -7.61 -2.57 -41.95
N PHE A 86 -8.27 -2.45 -40.80
CA PHE A 86 -9.41 -3.29 -40.46
C PHE A 86 -10.52 -2.47 -39.81
N THR A 87 -11.76 -2.89 -40.07
CA THR A 87 -12.95 -2.24 -39.50
C THR A 87 -13.94 -3.31 -39.07
N GLY A 88 -14.61 -3.04 -37.96
CA GLY A 88 -15.67 -3.92 -37.44
C GLY A 88 -16.64 -3.17 -36.55
N GLU A 89 -17.85 -3.71 -36.44
CA GLU A 89 -18.90 -3.19 -35.57
C GLU A 89 -19.64 -4.37 -34.93
N GLN A 90 -19.86 -4.29 -33.62
CA GLN A 90 -20.56 -5.34 -32.89
C GLN A 90 -21.32 -4.78 -31.69
N GLU A 91 -22.53 -5.30 -31.43
CA GLU A 91 -23.23 -5.05 -30.18
C GLU A 91 -22.67 -5.98 -29.10
N LEU A 92 -22.21 -5.38 -27.99
CA LEU A 92 -21.77 -6.10 -26.81
C LEU A 92 -22.77 -5.93 -25.68
N ASP A 93 -23.16 -7.04 -25.07
CA ASP A 93 -24.02 -7.02 -23.87
C ASP A 93 -23.13 -6.84 -22.62
N LEU A 94 -23.11 -5.61 -22.09
CA LEU A 94 -22.39 -5.22 -20.88
C LEU A 94 -23.38 -4.89 -19.73
N THR A 95 -24.55 -5.54 -19.73
CA THR A 95 -25.59 -5.32 -18.72
C THR A 95 -25.12 -5.71 -17.32
N ASP A 96 -24.30 -6.75 -17.19
CA ASP A 96 -23.65 -7.17 -15.95
C ASP A 96 -22.67 -6.13 -15.39
N LYS A 97 -22.21 -5.21 -16.22
CA LYS A 97 -21.36 -4.06 -15.88
C LYS A 97 -22.15 -2.76 -15.68
N ASN A 98 -23.48 -2.83 -15.70
CA ASN A 98 -24.39 -1.68 -15.65
C ASN A 98 -24.26 -0.70 -16.82
N LEU A 99 -23.75 -1.15 -17.96
CA LEU A 99 -23.59 -0.33 -19.17
C LEU A 99 -24.64 -0.64 -20.24
N GLY A 100 -25.38 -1.75 -20.09
CA GLY A 100 -26.39 -2.16 -21.06
C GLY A 100 -25.78 -2.76 -22.33
N LYS A 101 -26.54 -2.74 -23.42
CA LYS A 101 -26.09 -3.21 -24.73
C LYS A 101 -25.42 -2.07 -25.48
N CYS A 102 -24.11 -2.14 -25.60
CA CYS A 102 -23.28 -1.12 -26.20
C CYS A 102 -22.95 -1.46 -27.65
N ASN A 103 -23.08 -0.51 -28.56
CA ASN A 103 -22.56 -0.66 -29.91
C ASN A 103 -21.08 -0.26 -29.94
N VAL A 104 -20.21 -1.17 -30.38
CA VAL A 104 -18.76 -0.98 -30.45
C VAL A 104 -18.33 -0.96 -31.90
N LYS A 105 -17.64 0.11 -32.30
CA LYS A 105 -17.02 0.26 -33.61
C LYS A 105 -15.52 0.31 -33.46
N VAL A 106 -14.80 -0.37 -34.36
CA VAL A 106 -13.35 -0.36 -34.40
C VAL A 106 -12.84 0.03 -35.77
N VAL A 107 -11.77 0.80 -35.78
CA VAL A 107 -10.96 1.12 -36.97
C VAL A 107 -9.50 0.97 -36.57
N GLY A 108 -8.80 0.04 -37.19
CA GLY A 108 -7.39 -0.22 -36.90
C GLY A 108 -6.53 -0.17 -38.16
N GLU A 109 -5.25 0.10 -37.95
CA GLU A 109 -4.22 0.00 -38.97
C GLU A 109 -2.98 -0.68 -38.39
N VAL A 110 -2.41 -1.61 -39.13
CA VAL A 110 -1.13 -2.26 -38.83
C VAL A 110 -0.14 -1.95 -39.94
N LYS A 111 1.00 -1.39 -39.57
CA LYS A 111 2.13 -1.12 -40.49
C LYS A 111 3.46 -1.36 -39.76
N ASN A 112 4.34 -2.16 -40.35
CA ASN A 112 5.67 -2.47 -39.79
C ASN A 112 5.59 -2.91 -38.32
N ASP A 113 4.70 -3.86 -38.00
CA ASP A 113 4.45 -4.38 -36.67
C ASP A 113 3.95 -3.34 -35.64
N LYS A 114 3.58 -2.17 -36.09
CA LYS A 114 2.91 -1.14 -35.24
C LYS A 114 1.43 -1.13 -35.54
N MET A 115 0.63 -1.08 -34.50
CA MET A 115 -0.82 -0.94 -34.59
C MET A 115 -1.28 0.38 -33.98
N ILE A 116 -2.18 1.04 -34.71
CA ILE A 116 -3.03 2.12 -34.18
C ILE A 116 -4.47 1.62 -34.27
N LEU A 117 -5.21 1.70 -33.19
CA LEU A 117 -6.60 1.23 -33.11
C LEU A 117 -7.45 2.31 -32.45
N ASN A 118 -8.55 2.68 -33.11
CA ASN A 118 -9.58 3.53 -32.56
C ASN A 118 -10.84 2.70 -32.31
N ILE A 119 -11.34 2.80 -31.08
CA ILE A 119 -12.57 2.12 -30.66
C ILE A 119 -13.56 3.20 -30.20
N GLU A 120 -14.79 3.10 -30.66
CA GLU A 120 -15.89 3.93 -30.19
C GLU A 120 -16.94 3.03 -29.57
N VAL A 121 -17.30 3.29 -28.32
CA VAL A 121 -18.33 2.56 -27.58
C VAL A 121 -19.49 3.50 -27.32
N ALA A 122 -20.63 3.21 -27.92
CA ALA A 122 -21.87 3.94 -27.67
C ALA A 122 -22.62 3.27 -26.51
N VAL A 123 -22.64 3.93 -25.35
CA VAL A 123 -23.35 3.48 -24.15
C VAL A 123 -24.77 4.04 -24.19
N PRO A 124 -25.80 3.18 -24.12
CA PRO A 124 -27.20 3.59 -24.27
C PRO A 124 -27.74 4.34 -23.03
N ALA A 125 -29.02 4.73 -23.14
CA ALA A 125 -29.76 5.25 -21.99
C ALA A 125 -29.74 4.29 -20.80
N PRO A 126 -29.71 4.76 -19.54
CA PRO A 126 -29.85 6.19 -19.16
C PRO A 126 -28.54 7.00 -19.19
N LEU A 127 -27.39 6.37 -19.44
CA LEU A 127 -26.09 7.03 -19.39
C LEU A 127 -25.85 7.93 -20.61
N ASN A 128 -26.26 7.52 -21.81
CA ASN A 128 -26.12 8.25 -23.06
C ASN A 128 -24.70 8.84 -23.22
N GLN A 129 -23.71 7.97 -23.21
CA GLN A 129 -22.29 8.36 -23.28
C GLN A 129 -21.61 7.73 -24.48
N THR A 130 -20.60 8.38 -25.00
CA THR A 130 -19.69 7.82 -25.99
C THR A 130 -18.29 7.74 -25.39
N VAL A 131 -17.72 6.53 -25.37
CA VAL A 131 -16.34 6.32 -24.94
C VAL A 131 -15.48 6.12 -26.18
N LYS A 132 -14.44 6.93 -26.32
CA LYS A 132 -13.46 6.83 -27.40
C LYS A 132 -12.13 6.35 -26.80
N VAL A 133 -11.61 5.27 -27.38
CA VAL A 133 -10.36 4.65 -26.97
C VAL A 133 -9.41 4.69 -28.16
N THR A 134 -8.20 5.19 -27.95
CA THR A 134 -7.12 5.09 -28.93
C THR A 134 -6.03 4.20 -28.35
N PHE A 135 -5.65 3.17 -29.09
CA PHE A 135 -4.53 2.30 -28.77
C PHE A 135 -3.38 2.54 -29.74
N ALA A 136 -2.16 2.57 -29.22
CA ALA A 136 -0.94 2.55 -30.00
C ALA A 136 0.02 1.51 -29.40
N GLY A 137 0.49 0.57 -30.22
CA GLY A 137 1.32 -0.52 -29.75
C GLY A 137 2.15 -1.19 -30.82
N ASN A 138 3.04 -2.10 -30.38
CA ASN A 138 3.90 -2.88 -31.25
C ASN A 138 3.56 -4.37 -31.10
N ARG A 139 3.69 -5.10 -32.21
CA ARG A 139 3.53 -6.55 -32.24
C ARG A 139 4.63 -7.21 -31.39
N LEU A 140 4.24 -8.21 -30.60
CA LEU A 140 5.14 -9.04 -29.82
C LEU A 140 5.75 -10.13 -30.71
N THR A 141 7.02 -10.45 -30.48
CA THR A 141 7.75 -11.47 -31.25
C THR A 141 7.58 -12.88 -30.65
N GLY A 142 7.11 -12.96 -29.40
CA GLY A 142 6.91 -14.22 -28.66
C GLY A 142 8.12 -14.65 -27.83
N GLY A 143 9.19 -13.83 -27.83
CA GLY A 143 10.39 -14.05 -26.99
C GLY A 143 10.49 -13.14 -25.78
N GLU A 144 9.49 -12.27 -25.57
CA GLU A 144 9.46 -11.32 -24.48
C GLU A 144 9.20 -12.01 -23.13
N SER A 145 9.81 -11.48 -22.07
CA SER A 145 9.62 -11.99 -20.71
C SER A 145 8.19 -11.75 -20.20
N THR A 146 7.61 -12.76 -19.57
CA THR A 146 6.31 -12.71 -18.89
C THR A 146 6.43 -12.34 -17.41
N ALA A 147 7.66 -12.15 -16.89
CA ALA A 147 7.92 -11.89 -15.47
C ALA A 147 7.42 -10.51 -15.07
N ALA A 148 6.51 -10.46 -14.13
CA ALA A 148 5.84 -9.24 -13.63
C ALA A 148 5.93 -9.15 -12.11
N ASP A 149 7.10 -9.39 -11.53
CA ASP A 149 7.27 -9.43 -10.08
C ASP A 149 7.80 -8.11 -9.53
N ILE A 150 7.30 -7.72 -8.33
CA ILE A 150 8.02 -6.78 -7.47
C ILE A 150 9.09 -7.58 -6.73
N THR A 151 10.35 -7.29 -7.03
CA THR A 151 11.52 -7.97 -6.43
C THR A 151 12.01 -7.29 -5.16
N ALA A 152 11.74 -5.99 -5.01
CA ALA A 152 11.98 -5.23 -3.77
C ALA A 152 11.00 -4.07 -3.65
N PHE A 153 10.57 -3.80 -2.43
CA PHE A 153 9.75 -2.64 -2.08
C PHE A 153 10.25 -2.09 -0.75
N THR A 154 10.73 -0.85 -0.73
CA THR A 154 11.34 -0.24 0.44
C THR A 154 10.96 1.22 0.58
N PHE A 155 11.04 1.75 1.81
CA PHE A 155 10.94 3.17 2.10
C PHE A 155 12.33 3.68 2.56
N ALA A 156 13.04 4.39 1.69
CA ALA A 156 14.35 4.95 2.01
C ALA A 156 14.21 6.12 2.99
N GLU A 157 15.09 6.20 3.99
CA GLU A 157 15.13 7.31 4.94
C GLU A 157 15.42 8.64 4.22
N GLY A 158 14.89 9.73 4.77
CA GLY A 158 15.10 11.08 4.25
C GLY A 158 14.24 11.44 3.02
N MET A 159 13.33 10.56 2.58
CA MET A 159 12.40 10.82 1.50
C MET A 159 10.97 10.99 2.03
N GLY A 160 10.34 12.13 1.76
CA GLY A 160 8.95 12.39 2.18
C GLY A 160 8.69 12.08 3.65
N GLY A 161 7.59 11.36 3.92
CA GLY A 161 7.21 10.89 5.25
C GLY A 161 7.85 9.57 5.69
N ASN A 162 8.83 9.04 4.96
CA ASN A 162 9.36 7.68 5.15
C ASN A 162 9.96 7.40 6.54
N SER A 163 10.38 8.43 7.27
CA SER A 163 10.86 8.29 8.67
C SER A 163 9.79 7.73 9.62
N ALA A 164 8.51 7.79 9.23
CA ALA A 164 7.42 7.19 9.99
C ALA A 164 7.37 5.65 9.90
N VAL A 165 8.06 5.05 8.91
CA VAL A 165 8.08 3.60 8.69
C VAL A 165 9.04 2.95 9.67
N ILE A 166 8.52 2.13 10.58
CA ILE A 166 9.29 1.45 11.64
C ILE A 166 9.62 0.01 11.31
N ILE A 167 8.80 -0.66 10.48
CA ILE A 167 9.11 -1.96 9.90
C ILE A 167 8.97 -1.86 8.39
N GLN A 168 10.06 -2.13 7.69
CA GLN A 168 10.13 -2.09 6.24
C GLN A 168 9.21 -3.13 5.60
N PRO A 169 8.72 -2.86 4.37
CA PRO A 169 7.80 -3.73 3.67
C PRO A 169 8.26 -5.19 3.55
N GLN A 170 7.31 -6.09 3.77
CA GLN A 170 7.46 -7.52 3.56
C GLN A 170 6.56 -7.95 2.40
N ILE A 171 7.13 -8.66 1.43
CA ILE A 171 6.41 -9.15 0.24
C ILE A 171 5.95 -10.57 0.52
N ASN A 172 4.64 -10.80 0.51
CA ASN A 172 4.00 -12.12 0.69
C ASN A 172 3.09 -12.39 -0.51
N GLY A 173 3.64 -13.02 -1.55
CA GLY A 173 2.92 -13.17 -2.81
C GLY A 173 2.62 -11.81 -3.44
N THR A 174 1.35 -11.47 -3.61
CA THR A 174 0.91 -10.17 -4.13
C THR A 174 0.53 -9.15 -3.05
N ASP A 175 0.61 -9.52 -1.78
CA ASP A 175 0.38 -8.62 -0.66
C ASP A 175 1.72 -8.12 -0.10
N ILE A 176 1.83 -6.81 0.04
CA ILE A 176 2.99 -6.14 0.61
C ILE A 176 2.51 -5.39 1.85
N THR A 177 3.13 -5.67 2.99
CA THR A 177 2.72 -5.11 4.25
C THR A 177 3.89 -4.48 5.00
N PHE A 178 3.63 -3.35 5.67
CA PHE A 178 4.62 -2.64 6.47
C PHE A 178 3.97 -2.03 7.72
N MET A 179 4.78 -1.47 8.62
CA MET A 179 4.31 -0.83 9.85
C MET A 179 4.83 0.58 9.96
N VAL A 180 4.01 1.46 10.52
CA VAL A 180 4.36 2.84 10.88
C VAL A 180 4.14 3.05 12.39
N ALA A 181 4.73 4.11 12.94
CA ALA A 181 4.45 4.52 14.32
C ALA A 181 2.96 4.89 14.46
N ASP A 182 2.35 4.57 15.60
CA ASP A 182 0.93 4.86 15.88
C ASP A 182 0.64 6.38 15.95
N THR A 183 1.66 7.17 16.25
CA THR A 183 1.61 8.63 16.25
C THR A 183 1.63 9.25 14.85
N THR A 184 1.75 8.43 13.79
CA THR A 184 1.85 8.91 12.41
C THR A 184 0.53 9.51 11.95
N GLY A 185 0.53 10.80 11.67
CA GLY A 185 -0.65 11.51 11.17
C GLY A 185 -0.98 11.17 9.72
N THR A 186 -2.26 11.28 9.35
CA THR A 186 -2.76 10.98 7.99
C THR A 186 -2.02 11.77 6.91
N GLU A 187 -1.64 13.03 7.17
CA GLU A 187 -0.91 13.85 6.21
C GLU A 187 0.49 13.28 5.90
N THR A 188 1.16 12.68 6.89
CA THR A 188 2.43 11.99 6.67
C THR A 188 2.25 10.76 5.79
N LEU A 189 1.17 9.99 5.98
CA LEU A 189 0.86 8.80 5.18
C LEU A 189 0.63 9.11 3.70
N LYS A 190 0.20 10.33 3.37
CA LYS A 190 0.04 10.79 1.98
C LYS A 190 1.37 11.13 1.28
N THR A 191 2.45 11.19 2.02
CA THR A 191 3.76 11.61 1.52
C THR A 191 4.82 10.52 1.51
N LEU A 192 4.42 9.26 1.75
CA LEU A 192 5.35 8.13 1.70
C LEU A 192 5.79 7.87 0.27
N ILE A 193 7.10 7.74 0.07
CA ILE A 193 7.73 7.58 -1.24
C ILE A 193 8.43 6.21 -1.29
N PRO A 194 7.83 5.20 -1.94
CA PRO A 194 8.44 3.89 -2.04
C PRO A 194 9.51 3.84 -3.13
N THR A 195 10.55 3.07 -2.89
CA THR A 195 11.52 2.63 -3.89
C THR A 195 11.19 1.19 -4.26
N ILE A 196 10.90 0.96 -5.55
CA ILE A 196 10.40 -0.32 -6.06
C ILE A 196 11.35 -0.85 -7.11
N ALA A 197 11.78 -2.10 -6.95
CA ALA A 197 12.46 -2.85 -7.99
C ALA A 197 11.53 -3.93 -8.54
N VAL A 198 11.56 -4.14 -9.84
CA VAL A 198 10.71 -5.12 -10.54
C VAL A 198 11.56 -6.06 -11.40
N SER A 199 10.93 -7.10 -11.96
CA SER A 199 11.54 -8.01 -12.91
C SER A 199 12.22 -7.25 -14.06
N GLU A 200 13.27 -7.83 -14.64
CA GLU A 200 14.00 -7.22 -15.77
C GLU A 200 13.04 -6.88 -16.91
N LYS A 201 13.17 -5.67 -17.47
CA LYS A 201 12.34 -5.12 -18.54
C LYS A 201 10.86 -4.92 -18.18
N ALA A 202 10.44 -5.21 -16.96
CA ALA A 202 9.11 -4.86 -16.48
C ALA A 202 9.06 -3.38 -16.05
N THR A 203 7.85 -2.85 -15.97
CA THR A 203 7.55 -1.51 -15.45
C THR A 203 6.51 -1.61 -14.35
N VAL A 204 6.42 -0.59 -13.49
CA VAL A 204 5.43 -0.55 -12.40
C VAL A 204 4.65 0.75 -12.42
N MET A 205 3.37 0.66 -12.12
CA MET A 205 2.47 1.82 -11.96
C MET A 205 1.70 1.69 -10.65
N PRO A 206 1.66 2.74 -9.80
CA PRO A 206 2.43 3.99 -9.88
C PRO A 206 3.94 3.78 -9.94
N ALA A 207 4.67 4.76 -10.48
CA ALA A 207 6.12 4.63 -10.66
C ALA A 207 6.87 4.62 -9.31
N SER A 208 8.01 3.94 -9.26
CA SER A 208 8.96 4.03 -8.15
C SER A 208 9.40 5.47 -7.90
N GLY A 209 9.54 5.86 -6.64
CA GLY A 209 9.97 7.21 -6.25
C GLY A 209 8.86 8.28 -6.31
N VAL A 210 7.60 7.90 -6.51
CA VAL A 210 6.45 8.81 -6.50
C VAL A 210 5.66 8.64 -5.20
N ALA A 211 5.38 9.76 -4.53
CA ALA A 211 4.59 9.75 -3.29
C ALA A 211 3.18 9.17 -3.52
N GLN A 212 2.72 8.37 -2.59
CA GLN A 212 1.40 7.76 -2.60
C GLN A 212 0.70 7.95 -1.26
N ASP A 213 -0.64 7.89 -1.27
CA ASP A 213 -1.47 7.98 -0.08
C ASP A 213 -1.70 6.59 0.53
N PHE A 214 -0.93 6.27 1.56
CA PHE A 214 -1.06 5.03 2.33
C PHE A 214 -2.02 5.13 3.52
N SER A 215 -2.86 6.14 3.59
CA SER A 215 -3.98 6.15 4.56
C SER A 215 -4.99 5.04 4.30
N GLY A 216 -4.95 4.44 3.10
CA GLY A 216 -5.65 3.23 2.69
C GLY A 216 -4.73 2.24 1.99
N LYS A 217 -5.32 1.23 1.36
CA LYS A 217 -4.58 0.30 0.52
C LYS A 217 -4.16 0.97 -0.78
N VAL A 218 -2.92 0.77 -1.20
CA VAL A 218 -2.39 1.26 -2.48
C VAL A 218 -2.13 0.07 -3.40
N THR A 219 -2.61 0.16 -4.63
CA THR A 219 -2.45 -0.89 -5.63
C THR A 219 -1.34 -0.51 -6.60
N TYR A 220 -0.44 -1.46 -6.84
CA TYR A 220 0.63 -1.36 -7.84
C TYR A 220 0.43 -2.43 -8.91
N THR A 221 0.52 -2.04 -10.17
CA THR A 221 0.48 -2.97 -11.30
C THR A 221 1.86 -3.06 -11.92
N VAL A 222 2.44 -4.24 -11.93
CA VAL A 222 3.67 -4.54 -12.66
C VAL A 222 3.30 -5.06 -14.03
N ILE A 223 3.99 -4.56 -15.05
CA ILE A 223 3.73 -4.89 -16.46
C ILE A 223 5.01 -5.45 -17.04
N ALA A 224 4.98 -6.73 -17.38
CA ALA A 224 6.11 -7.46 -17.98
C ALA A 224 6.48 -6.92 -19.37
N GLU A 225 7.60 -7.39 -19.91
CA GLU A 225 8.04 -7.06 -21.27
C GLU A 225 6.98 -7.44 -22.31
N ASP A 226 6.32 -8.60 -22.15
CA ASP A 226 5.24 -9.05 -23.04
C ASP A 226 3.88 -8.38 -22.78
N GLY A 227 3.77 -7.51 -21.75
CA GLY A 227 2.54 -6.85 -21.34
C GLY A 227 1.67 -7.66 -20.37
N THR A 228 2.12 -8.82 -19.89
CA THR A 228 1.48 -9.53 -18.77
C THR A 228 1.49 -8.65 -17.54
N GLN A 229 0.38 -8.60 -16.82
CA GLN A 229 0.21 -7.74 -15.65
C GLN A 229 0.06 -8.56 -14.39
N GLN A 230 0.71 -8.10 -13.31
CA GLN A 230 0.55 -8.61 -11.96
C GLN A 230 0.21 -7.45 -11.04
N VAL A 231 -0.87 -7.60 -10.28
CA VAL A 231 -1.35 -6.57 -9.33
C VAL A 231 -0.88 -6.91 -7.93
N TYR A 232 -0.31 -5.91 -7.25
CA TYR A 232 0.12 -5.97 -5.86
C TYR A 232 -0.69 -5.01 -5.00
N THR A 233 -1.02 -5.41 -3.79
CA THR A 233 -1.69 -4.57 -2.80
C THR A 233 -0.73 -4.25 -1.67
N VAL A 234 -0.51 -2.96 -1.42
CA VAL A 234 0.35 -2.48 -0.34
C VAL A 234 -0.50 -1.87 0.76
N SER A 235 -0.29 -2.30 2.00
CA SER A 235 -1.07 -1.81 3.14
C SER A 235 -0.27 -1.79 4.43
N ILE A 236 -0.69 -0.92 5.34
CA ILE A 236 -0.25 -0.93 6.73
C ILE A 236 -1.03 -2.05 7.44
N VAL A 237 -0.33 -3.04 8.04
CA VAL A 237 -0.97 -4.15 8.77
C VAL A 237 -1.19 -3.83 10.23
N GLN A 238 -0.32 -2.99 10.80
CA GLN A 238 -0.39 -2.59 12.20
C GLN A 238 0.35 -1.26 12.37
N THR A 239 -0.23 -0.37 13.15
CA THR A 239 0.49 0.75 13.73
C THR A 239 1.15 0.27 15.01
N MET A 240 2.35 0.71 15.29
CA MET A 240 3.10 0.37 16.49
C MET A 240 3.36 1.64 17.29
N SER A 241 2.97 1.62 18.56
CA SER A 241 3.33 2.69 19.48
C SER A 241 4.85 2.70 19.63
N TYR A 242 5.46 3.84 19.32
CA TYR A 242 6.89 4.03 19.50
C TYR A 242 7.12 4.62 20.89
N TYR A 243 7.30 3.74 21.87
CA TYR A 243 7.66 4.13 23.23
C TYR A 243 9.18 4.08 23.33
N ASP A 244 9.81 5.23 23.12
CA ASP A 244 11.22 5.41 23.45
C ASP A 244 11.38 5.75 24.94
N PHE A 245 12.60 5.82 25.39
CA PHE A 245 12.94 6.22 26.75
C PHE A 245 13.54 7.64 26.79
N GLU A 246 13.29 8.44 25.77
CA GLU A 246 13.86 9.78 25.66
C GLU A 246 13.17 10.78 26.60
N SER A 247 11.91 10.52 26.96
CA SER A 247 11.12 11.38 27.85
C SER A 247 10.76 10.65 29.12
N TRP A 248 10.90 11.34 30.27
CA TRP A 248 10.61 10.83 31.60
C TRP A 248 9.65 11.76 32.32
N VAL A 249 8.64 11.23 32.98
CA VAL A 249 7.62 11.95 33.74
C VAL A 249 7.98 11.93 35.22
N PHE A 250 8.06 13.11 35.83
CA PHE A 250 8.34 13.26 37.24
C PHE A 250 7.08 13.01 38.08
N HIS A 251 7.24 12.23 39.14
CA HIS A 251 6.22 11.96 40.16
C HIS A 251 6.72 12.45 41.53
N SER A 252 6.06 13.48 42.07
CA SER A 252 6.38 14.00 43.37
C SER A 252 5.64 13.21 44.46
N ALA A 253 6.31 12.92 45.56
CA ALA A 253 5.68 12.39 46.77
C ALA A 253 4.95 13.46 47.61
N GLU A 254 4.93 14.73 47.14
CA GLU A 254 4.33 15.86 47.83
C GLU A 254 4.78 16.04 49.29
N ALA A 255 6.04 15.73 49.57
CA ALA A 255 6.63 16.00 50.87
C ALA A 255 6.68 17.49 51.13
N THR A 256 6.31 17.92 52.35
CA THR A 256 6.29 19.34 52.74
C THR A 256 7.26 19.57 53.89
N ASP A 257 7.87 20.75 53.91
CA ASP A 257 8.61 21.27 55.07
C ASP A 257 7.68 21.75 56.19
N ASP A 258 8.26 22.21 57.30
CA ASP A 258 7.50 22.71 58.47
C ASP A 258 6.68 24.00 58.13
N GLU A 259 6.96 24.66 57.01
CA GLU A 259 6.29 25.87 56.53
C GLU A 259 5.23 25.51 55.48
N GLY A 260 5.08 24.25 55.07
CA GLY A 260 4.08 23.76 54.13
C GLY A 260 4.49 23.89 52.67
N ASN A 261 5.77 24.15 52.34
CA ASN A 261 6.26 24.19 50.98
C ASN A 261 6.58 22.74 50.49
N ILE A 262 6.29 22.46 49.22
CA ILE A 262 6.67 21.18 48.62
C ILE A 262 8.19 21.15 48.49
N VAL A 263 8.82 20.11 49.06
CA VAL A 263 10.26 19.92 49.06
C VAL A 263 10.61 18.61 48.40
N PRO A 264 11.80 18.48 47.79
CA PRO A 264 12.30 17.20 47.22
C PRO A 264 12.27 16.08 48.28
N SER A 265 11.78 14.91 47.89
CA SER A 265 11.64 13.74 48.75
C SER A 265 12.47 12.59 48.18
N ASP A 266 12.98 11.75 49.08
CA ASP A 266 13.60 10.48 48.66
C ASP A 266 12.58 9.42 48.15
N LEU A 267 11.29 9.81 48.16
CA LEU A 267 10.19 9.09 47.55
C LEU A 267 9.78 9.62 46.16
N ASP A 268 10.40 10.69 45.69
CA ASP A 268 10.21 11.20 44.33
C ASP A 268 10.84 10.21 43.31
N TYR A 269 10.18 10.05 42.16
CA TYR A 269 10.66 9.17 41.11
C TYR A 269 10.26 9.64 39.72
N TYR A 270 10.83 8.99 38.71
CA TYR A 270 10.51 9.22 37.30
C TYR A 270 10.06 7.93 36.65
N ASP A 271 9.07 7.99 35.77
CA ASP A 271 8.68 6.91 34.88
C ASP A 271 8.91 7.31 33.41
N PRO A 272 9.27 6.39 32.52
CA PRO A 272 9.34 6.72 31.10
C PRO A 272 7.95 7.09 30.58
N ALA A 273 7.87 8.10 29.73
CA ALA A 273 6.59 8.55 29.17
C ALA A 273 5.86 7.42 28.45
N GLY A 274 4.58 7.20 28.76
CA GLY A 274 3.78 6.11 28.21
C GLY A 274 3.98 4.73 28.83
N TRP A 275 4.88 4.63 29.82
CA TRP A 275 5.12 3.40 30.57
C TRP A 275 4.71 3.56 32.04
N ALA A 276 4.21 2.48 32.62
CA ALA A 276 4.10 2.34 34.06
C ALA A 276 5.21 1.44 34.60
N THR A 277 5.68 1.72 35.81
CA THR A 277 6.76 0.97 36.43
C THR A 277 6.38 0.45 37.80
N SER A 278 7.24 -0.39 38.35
CA SER A 278 7.16 -0.80 39.77
C SER A 278 7.53 0.31 40.76
N ASN A 279 7.98 1.48 40.30
CA ASN A 279 8.42 2.56 41.20
C ASN A 279 7.30 3.02 42.13
N SER A 280 6.06 3.20 41.65
CA SER A 280 4.93 3.58 42.48
C SER A 280 4.68 2.61 43.64
N ALA A 281 4.81 1.29 43.40
CA ALA A 281 4.66 0.29 44.44
C ALA A 281 5.84 0.30 45.43
N LEU A 282 7.06 0.51 44.96
CA LEU A 282 8.26 0.61 45.80
C LEU A 282 8.21 1.86 46.69
N VAL A 283 7.77 3.00 46.15
CA VAL A 283 7.53 4.24 46.90
C VAL A 283 6.49 4.04 47.99
N LEU A 284 5.36 3.39 47.68
CA LEU A 284 4.32 3.09 48.66
C LEU A 284 4.87 2.20 49.81
N LEU A 285 5.62 1.16 49.47
CA LEU A 285 6.24 0.28 50.47
C LEU A 285 7.25 1.03 51.33
N LYS A 286 8.10 1.85 50.75
CA LYS A 286 9.08 2.64 51.49
C LYS A 286 8.43 3.71 52.39
N GLY A 287 7.38 4.38 51.87
CA GLY A 287 6.62 5.36 52.68
C GLY A 287 5.88 4.77 53.86
N LEU A 288 5.32 3.56 53.71
CA LEU A 288 4.66 2.82 54.80
C LEU A 288 5.63 2.21 55.78
N LEU A 289 6.83 1.94 55.41
CA LEU A 289 7.85 1.25 56.18
C LEU A 289 9.11 2.13 56.31
N SER A 290 9.06 3.13 57.16
CA SER A 290 10.15 4.11 57.37
C SER A 290 11.52 3.47 57.66
N ALA A 291 11.59 2.19 58.02
CA ALA A 291 12.82 1.42 58.24
C ALA A 291 13.17 0.51 57.04
N CYS A 292 12.46 0.62 55.91
CA CYS A 292 12.69 -0.23 54.75
C CYS A 292 13.99 0.14 54.06
N PRO A 293 14.96 -0.78 53.91
CA PRO A 293 16.23 -0.49 53.26
C PRO A 293 16.16 -0.46 51.73
N MET A 294 14.96 -0.54 51.14
CA MET A 294 14.77 -0.53 49.69
C MET A 294 14.95 0.87 49.13
N ASP A 295 15.49 0.96 47.93
CA ASP A 295 15.44 2.17 47.14
C ASP A 295 14.01 2.40 46.61
N ALA A 296 13.60 3.65 46.48
CA ALA A 296 12.30 4.01 45.91
C ALA A 296 12.24 3.77 44.39
N VAL A 297 13.39 3.56 43.76
CA VAL A 297 13.53 3.46 42.30
C VAL A 297 14.00 2.08 41.90
N GLY A 298 13.10 1.30 41.30
CA GLY A 298 13.42 0.04 40.62
C GLY A 298 13.69 0.20 39.13
N VAL A 299 13.06 1.22 38.52
CA VAL A 299 13.26 1.56 37.11
C VAL A 299 13.74 3.03 37.05
N GLY A 300 14.88 3.26 36.43
CA GLY A 300 15.49 4.59 36.31
C GLY A 300 16.06 4.84 34.92
N GLU A 301 16.30 6.11 34.62
CA GLU A 301 16.97 6.53 33.38
C GLU A 301 18.40 6.01 33.33
N ALA A 302 18.85 5.61 32.15
CA ALA A 302 20.21 5.16 31.87
C ALA A 302 20.61 5.53 30.43
N ASP A 303 21.88 5.40 30.12
CA ASP A 303 22.34 5.52 28.73
C ASP A 303 21.83 4.33 27.91
N GLY A 304 21.17 4.62 26.76
CA GLY A 304 20.73 3.65 25.78
C GLY A 304 21.81 3.34 24.75
N ARG A 305 21.48 2.47 23.81
CA ARG A 305 22.35 2.23 22.64
C ARG A 305 22.49 3.50 21.79
N SER A 306 21.44 4.32 21.78
CA SER A 306 21.33 5.62 21.16
C SER A 306 20.37 6.42 22.03
N GLY A 307 20.74 7.60 22.52
CA GLY A 307 19.95 8.38 23.45
C GLY A 307 19.77 7.73 24.82
N LYS A 308 18.59 7.85 25.41
CA LYS A 308 18.27 7.35 26.74
C LYS A 308 17.73 5.91 26.71
N GLY A 309 17.84 5.22 27.81
CA GLY A 309 17.33 3.89 28.04
C GLY A 309 16.73 3.73 29.44
N ALA A 310 16.09 2.61 29.73
CA ALA A 310 15.60 2.26 31.05
C ALA A 310 16.48 1.19 31.70
N ARG A 311 16.92 1.45 32.92
CA ARG A 311 17.65 0.50 33.77
C ARG A 311 16.68 -0.10 34.80
N LEU A 312 16.59 -1.41 34.85
CA LEU A 312 15.78 -2.14 35.82
C LEU A 312 16.69 -2.74 36.90
N VAL A 313 16.40 -2.45 38.13
CA VAL A 313 17.18 -2.93 39.30
C VAL A 313 16.23 -3.62 40.29
N SER A 314 16.52 -4.87 40.61
CA SER A 314 15.82 -5.58 41.67
C SER A 314 16.29 -5.11 43.04
N ASN A 315 15.35 -4.89 43.95
CA ASN A 315 15.61 -4.43 45.31
C ASN A 315 15.63 -5.62 46.33
N ASP A 316 16.51 -5.54 47.31
CA ASP A 316 16.55 -6.46 48.45
C ASP A 316 15.66 -5.93 49.59
N SER A 317 14.45 -6.46 49.70
CA SER A 317 13.47 -6.09 50.73
C SER A 317 13.72 -6.73 52.08
N LYS A 318 14.78 -7.54 52.22
CA LYS A 318 15.10 -8.31 53.43
C LYS A 318 13.98 -9.27 53.88
N GLY A 319 12.99 -9.54 53.08
CA GLY A 319 11.88 -10.45 53.39
C GLY A 319 10.93 -9.89 54.46
N MET A 320 10.57 -8.63 54.38
CA MET A 320 9.73 -7.96 55.37
C MET A 320 8.28 -8.51 55.38
N TYR A 321 7.70 -8.54 56.57
CA TYR A 321 6.30 -8.92 56.81
C TYR A 321 5.43 -7.70 56.95
N MET A 322 4.43 -7.57 56.07
CA MET A 322 3.40 -6.55 56.15
C MET A 322 2.10 -7.07 55.54
N LEU A 323 1.10 -7.40 56.33
CA LEU A 323 -0.19 -7.97 55.89
C LEU A 323 -0.06 -9.20 54.96
N THR A 324 1.02 -9.28 54.22
CA THR A 324 1.47 -10.39 53.34
C THR A 324 2.99 -10.41 53.32
N VAL A 325 3.57 -11.53 52.89
CA VAL A 325 5.02 -11.68 52.77
C VAL A 325 5.53 -10.91 51.58
N VAL A 326 6.34 -9.89 51.82
CA VAL A 326 7.10 -9.23 50.73
C VAL A 326 8.29 -10.13 50.39
N PRO A 327 8.46 -10.57 49.15
CA PRO A 327 9.61 -11.40 48.75
C PRO A 327 10.93 -10.73 49.10
N LYS A 328 11.93 -11.53 49.47
CA LYS A 328 13.27 -11.03 49.82
C LYS A 328 13.89 -10.19 48.66
N VAL A 329 13.58 -10.54 47.44
CA VAL A 329 13.99 -9.77 46.24
C VAL A 329 12.72 -9.31 45.55
N THR A 330 12.58 -7.97 45.38
CA THR A 330 11.52 -7.37 44.66
C THR A 330 12.01 -6.93 43.27
N ALA A 331 11.49 -7.58 42.22
CA ALA A 331 11.90 -7.33 40.87
C ALA A 331 11.38 -5.96 40.39
N ALA A 332 12.22 -5.19 39.69
CA ALA A 332 11.77 -4.07 38.90
C ALA A 332 10.93 -4.55 37.72
N SER A 333 9.90 -3.83 37.42
CA SER A 333 8.98 -4.15 36.33
C SER A 333 8.64 -2.90 35.53
N LEU A 334 8.45 -3.10 34.24
CA LEU A 334 8.11 -2.07 33.27
C LEU A 334 6.90 -2.57 32.46
N PHE A 335 5.84 -1.76 32.37
CA PHE A 335 4.58 -2.12 31.73
C PHE A 335 4.19 -1.05 30.72
N LEU A 336 3.64 -1.44 29.58
CA LEU A 336 2.93 -0.51 28.70
C LEU A 336 1.57 -0.16 29.28
N GLY A 337 1.28 1.14 29.43
CA GLY A 337 0.03 1.64 29.94
C GLY A 337 0.11 2.19 31.37
N GLU A 338 -1.01 2.22 32.06
CA GLU A 338 -1.17 2.77 33.40
C GLU A 338 -1.25 1.66 34.46
N PHE A 339 -0.62 1.89 35.61
CA PHE A 339 -0.71 0.98 36.76
C PHE A 339 -1.59 1.66 37.82
N VAL A 340 -2.79 1.14 38.02
CA VAL A 340 -3.72 1.65 39.03
C VAL A 340 -3.69 0.74 40.27
N VAL A 341 -3.30 1.29 41.41
CA VAL A 341 -3.40 0.61 42.70
C VAL A 341 -4.77 0.92 43.30
N ASP A 342 -5.68 -0.07 43.26
CA ASP A 342 -6.94 0.03 44.00
C ASP A 342 -6.74 -0.53 45.42
N MET A 343 -6.70 0.35 46.40
CA MET A 343 -6.50 0.00 47.80
C MET A 343 -7.71 -0.77 48.41
N GLY A 344 -8.80 -0.94 47.69
CA GLY A 344 -9.99 -1.66 48.11
C GLY A 344 -10.10 -3.11 47.63
N ASN A 345 -9.51 -3.46 46.55
CA ASN A 345 -9.56 -4.80 45.93
C ASN A 345 -8.41 -5.03 44.94
N THR A 346 -7.60 -6.03 45.18
CA THR A 346 -6.63 -6.65 44.25
C THR A 346 -6.16 -5.81 43.05
N LEU A 347 -4.84 -5.66 42.92
CA LEU A 347 -4.11 -5.08 41.78
C LEU A 347 -4.75 -5.50 40.46
N LYS A 348 -5.30 -4.56 39.73
CA LYS A 348 -5.79 -4.74 38.37
C LYS A 348 -4.88 -3.98 37.41
N SER A 349 -4.27 -4.68 36.47
CA SER A 349 -3.66 -4.03 35.31
C SER A 349 -4.76 -3.73 34.30
N THR A 350 -4.89 -2.49 33.86
CA THR A 350 -5.71 -2.09 32.71
C THR A 350 -4.81 -2.04 31.49
N HIS A 351 -5.09 -2.89 30.50
CA HIS A 351 -4.48 -2.87 29.17
C HIS A 351 -5.19 -1.88 28.27
#